data_f2ce1612ed81d7b470e13eb28e358ae9
#
_entry.id   f2ce1612ed81d7b470e13eb28e358ae9
#
_cell.length_a   1.000
_cell.length_b   1.000
_cell.length_c   1.000
_cell.angle_alpha   90.00
_cell.angle_beta   90.00
_cell.angle_gamma   90.00
#
_symmetry.space_group_name_H-M   'P 1'
#
loop_
_entity.id
_entity.type
_entity.pdbx_description
1 polymer ?
#
loop_
_entity_poly.entity_id
_entity_poly.type
_entity_poly.pdbx_seq_one_letter_code
_entity_poly.pdbx_strand_id
1 'polypeptide(L)'
;MELTRRGFLTGAGATVAALAGASGEAEGHDPNLVALLADIHLLDNSVRWKNGPTQSSVVLPQLVKEILALRPLPANAVVLGDFSASSGWDEDFRLAASFLKPLAEAGITLSFAMGNHDNRAAFLRTWPEYKERLLVPDRIVSKVSTPNADLILLDTLKCREGMGWAEPKDGGNFVEGAMDDAQREWLRGALAATARPTFLCAHHCAREAGIVRDAVIAPTVFGYIFGHEHTVAESFLHDGYSNSQTVQTATLPSGGYWGDIGYALFRTFPDRAELTFRQTDFYFNRRWADRPRPKNWLERVKAHDGRKATFWFDKPGNFYKT
;
A
#
# COMPACT_ATOMS: atom_id res chain seq x y z
N MET A 1 -18.26 23.57 75.38
CA MET A 1 -17.82 24.97 75.23
C MET A 1 -17.28 25.02 73.78
N GLU A 2 -18.17 25.21 72.86
CA GLU A 2 -18.41 26.48 72.15
C GLU A 2 -17.14 27.23 71.83
N LEU A 3 -16.82 27.44 70.52
CA LEU A 3 -17.25 28.57 69.72
C LEU A 3 -16.74 28.48 68.25
N THR A 4 -17.64 28.53 67.42
CA THR A 4 -17.81 29.15 66.08
C THR A 4 -16.90 30.37 65.81
N ARG A 5 -16.51 30.50 64.49
CA ARG A 5 -16.63 31.72 63.61
C ARG A 5 -15.97 31.49 62.30
N ARG A 6 -16.71 31.54 61.28
CA ARG A 6 -17.09 32.51 60.24
C ARG A 6 -16.09 33.64 59.94
N GLY A 7 -15.81 33.74 58.65
CA GLY A 7 -15.58 35.01 57.92
C GLY A 7 -14.26 34.99 57.17
N PHE A 8 -14.10 35.30 55.96
CA PHE A 8 -14.63 36.25 55.03
C PHE A 8 -13.90 36.03 53.68
N LEU A 9 -14.66 36.00 52.63
CA LEU A 9 -14.23 36.13 51.28
C LEU A 9 -13.62 37.53 51.04
N THR A 10 -12.45 37.57 50.39
CA THR A 10 -12.09 38.72 49.53
C THR A 10 -11.50 38.15 48.26
N GLY A 11 -12.15 38.44 47.15
CA GLY A 11 -11.74 38.06 45.83
C GLY A 11 -10.50 38.81 45.39
N ALA A 12 -9.64 38.09 44.75
CA ALA A 12 -8.67 38.65 43.82
C ALA A 12 -8.91 37.96 42.48
N GLY A 13 -9.57 38.68 41.60
CA GLY A 13 -9.73 38.24 40.20
C GLY A 13 -8.36 38.16 39.53
N ALA A 14 -7.91 36.95 39.33
CA ALA A 14 -6.81 36.71 38.41
C ALA A 14 -7.40 36.62 37.01
N THR A 15 -7.30 37.68 36.26
CA THR A 15 -7.53 37.70 34.81
C THR A 15 -6.51 36.77 34.18
N VAL A 16 -6.94 35.54 33.84
CA VAL A 16 -6.17 34.67 32.98
C VAL A 16 -6.21 35.33 31.59
N ALA A 17 -5.17 36.05 31.25
CA ALA A 17 -4.90 36.43 29.89
C ALA A 17 -4.70 35.14 29.10
N ALA A 18 -5.69 34.79 28.31
CA ALA A 18 -5.53 33.75 27.27
C ALA A 18 -4.45 34.26 26.31
N LEU A 19 -3.24 33.78 26.50
CA LEU A 19 -2.23 33.76 25.46
C LEU A 19 -2.81 32.93 24.34
N ALA A 20 -3.36 33.59 23.33
CA ALA A 20 -3.53 33.01 22.00
C ALA A 20 -2.12 32.65 21.52
N GLY A 21 -1.64 31.49 21.95
CA GLY A 21 -0.48 30.85 21.37
C GLY A 21 -0.81 30.62 19.90
N ALA A 22 0.05 31.16 19.04
CA ALA A 22 0.09 30.77 17.66
C ALA A 22 -0.08 29.24 17.61
N SER A 23 -1.14 28.77 16.95
CA SER A 23 -1.31 27.36 16.60
C SER A 23 -0.17 27.04 15.62
N GLY A 24 0.97 26.64 16.19
CA GLY A 24 1.89 25.82 15.45
C GLY A 24 1.03 24.63 15.00
N GLU A 25 0.87 24.49 13.69
CA GLU A 25 0.31 23.28 13.12
C GLU A 25 1.04 22.14 13.80
N ALA A 26 0.34 21.38 14.63
CA ALA A 26 0.86 20.16 15.18
C ALA A 26 1.37 19.38 13.97
N GLU A 27 2.61 18.90 14.03
CA GLU A 27 3.20 18.00 13.03
C GLU A 27 2.38 16.71 13.02
N GLY A 28 1.17 16.79 12.48
CA GLY A 28 0.18 15.73 12.44
C GLY A 28 0.36 14.87 11.20
N HIS A 29 -0.24 13.68 11.25
CA HIS A 29 -0.40 12.85 10.08
C HIS A 29 -1.47 13.42 9.16
N ASP A 30 -1.22 13.41 7.85
CA ASP A 30 -2.24 13.74 6.86
C ASP A 30 -3.17 12.54 6.62
N PRO A 31 -4.43 12.59 7.04
CA PRO A 31 -5.37 11.49 6.86
C PRO A 31 -5.73 11.23 5.40
N ASN A 32 -5.45 12.18 4.50
CA ASN A 32 -5.66 12.03 3.06
C ASN A 32 -4.46 11.41 2.35
N LEU A 33 -3.32 11.26 3.03
CA LEU A 33 -2.09 10.78 2.42
C LEU A 33 -1.80 9.33 2.83
N VAL A 34 -1.55 8.49 1.83
CA VAL A 34 -1.17 7.08 1.97
C VAL A 34 0.13 6.85 1.21
N ALA A 35 1.15 6.28 1.85
CA ALA A 35 2.34 5.80 1.18
C ALA A 35 2.08 4.40 0.63
N LEU A 36 2.36 4.16 -0.65
CA LEU A 36 2.17 2.87 -1.31
C LEU A 36 3.52 2.28 -1.70
N LEU A 37 3.79 1.10 -1.22
CA LEU A 37 4.95 0.26 -1.53
C LEU A 37 4.45 -1.04 -2.17
N ALA A 38 5.28 -1.67 -2.98
CA ALA A 38 5.04 -3.01 -3.53
C ALA A 38 6.38 -3.71 -3.77
N ASP A 39 6.36 -5.02 -3.92
CA ASP A 39 7.51 -5.78 -4.44
C ASP A 39 8.80 -5.50 -3.65
N ILE A 40 8.73 -5.58 -2.33
CA ILE A 40 9.88 -5.30 -1.47
C ILE A 40 10.90 -6.44 -1.46
N HIS A 41 10.52 -7.65 -1.84
CA HIS A 41 11.36 -8.81 -2.12
C HIS A 41 12.56 -9.00 -1.20
N LEU A 42 12.29 -9.10 0.08
CA LEU A 42 13.32 -9.34 1.09
C LEU A 42 13.72 -10.81 1.12
N LEU A 43 14.95 -11.05 1.48
CA LEU A 43 15.50 -12.37 1.72
C LEU A 43 16.42 -12.32 2.94
N ASP A 44 16.06 -13.04 3.99
CA ASP A 44 16.97 -13.24 5.12
C ASP A 44 18.00 -14.31 4.75
N ASN A 45 19.24 -13.87 4.54
CA ASN A 45 20.33 -14.72 4.12
C ASN A 45 20.94 -15.59 5.20
N SER A 46 20.54 -15.41 6.45
CA SER A 46 21.20 -16.10 7.56
C SER A 46 21.11 -17.62 7.44
N VAL A 47 20.16 -18.14 6.67
CA VAL A 47 19.84 -19.57 6.65
C VAL A 47 19.92 -20.26 5.27
N ARG A 48 19.62 -19.59 4.15
CA ARG A 48 19.29 -20.31 2.91
C ARG A 48 20.00 -19.90 1.62
N TRP A 49 20.63 -18.75 1.53
CA TRP A 49 21.27 -18.31 0.29
C TRP A 49 22.73 -17.92 0.48
N LYS A 50 23.62 -18.64 -0.20
CA LYS A 50 25.08 -18.41 -0.15
C LYS A 50 25.54 -17.07 -0.77
N ASN A 51 24.64 -16.31 -1.37
CA ASN A 51 24.99 -15.20 -2.26
C ASN A 51 24.76 -13.78 -1.68
N GLY A 52 24.52 -13.64 -0.40
CA GLY A 52 24.39 -12.34 0.28
C GLY A 52 22.94 -11.76 0.22
N PRO A 53 22.67 -10.66 0.95
CA PRO A 53 21.33 -10.04 1.03
C PRO A 53 20.82 -9.58 -0.33
N THR A 54 19.50 -9.59 -0.52
CA THR A 54 18.92 -8.89 -1.65
C THR A 54 19.18 -7.39 -1.48
N GLN A 55 19.24 -6.66 -2.57
CA GLN A 55 19.40 -5.23 -2.51
C GLN A 55 18.26 -4.55 -1.79
N SER A 56 17.09 -5.14 -1.75
CA SER A 56 15.94 -4.64 -1.01
C SER A 56 16.28 -4.35 0.45
N SER A 57 17.19 -5.13 1.06
CA SER A 57 17.71 -4.87 2.41
C SER A 57 18.49 -3.55 2.54
N VAL A 58 18.95 -2.98 1.45
CA VAL A 58 19.62 -1.66 1.42
C VAL A 58 18.64 -0.57 0.99
N VAL A 59 17.78 -0.85 0.03
CA VAL A 59 16.88 0.14 -0.57
C VAL A 59 15.68 0.42 0.32
N LEU A 60 15.01 -0.62 0.84
CA LEU A 60 13.80 -0.43 1.64
C LEU A 60 14.00 0.48 2.86
N PRO A 61 15.08 0.35 3.66
CA PRO A 61 15.35 1.30 4.75
C PRO A 61 15.48 2.76 4.28
N GLN A 62 15.95 2.98 3.07
CA GLN A 62 16.04 4.34 2.52
C GLN A 62 14.67 4.88 2.11
N LEU A 63 13.83 4.05 1.45
CA LEU A 63 12.46 4.43 1.14
C LEU A 63 11.67 4.74 2.43
N VAL A 64 11.83 3.93 3.46
CA VAL A 64 11.25 4.17 4.79
C VAL A 64 11.72 5.51 5.37
N LYS A 65 13.02 5.81 5.28
CA LYS A 65 13.57 7.08 5.72
C LYS A 65 13.00 8.28 4.94
N GLU A 66 12.83 8.14 3.63
CA GLU A 66 12.21 9.17 2.79
C GLU A 66 10.74 9.41 3.18
N ILE A 67 9.97 8.35 3.42
CA ILE A 67 8.59 8.45 3.89
C ILE A 67 8.53 9.15 5.24
N LEU A 68 9.42 8.81 6.17
CA LEU A 68 9.52 9.45 7.49
C LEU A 68 9.99 10.91 7.43
N ALA A 69 10.59 11.34 6.34
CA ALA A 69 11.00 12.74 6.12
C ALA A 69 9.88 13.62 5.55
N LEU A 70 8.76 13.03 5.13
CA LEU A 70 7.61 13.79 4.60
C LEU A 70 7.00 14.68 5.69
N ARG A 71 6.50 15.83 5.28
CA ARG A 71 5.76 16.76 6.15
C ARG A 71 4.54 17.30 5.39
N PRO A 72 3.32 17.01 5.88
CA PRO A 72 2.99 16.11 6.99
C PRO A 72 3.31 14.64 6.67
N LEU A 73 3.39 13.79 7.71
CA LEU A 73 3.52 12.35 7.56
C LEU A 73 2.24 11.75 6.95
N PRO A 74 2.31 10.67 6.16
CA PRO A 74 1.12 9.93 5.78
C PRO A 74 0.48 9.26 7.01
N ALA A 75 -0.86 9.25 7.08
CA ALA A 75 -1.55 8.52 8.15
C ALA A 75 -1.48 7.00 7.94
N ASN A 76 -1.31 6.55 6.70
CA ASN A 76 -1.29 5.14 6.35
C ASN A 76 -0.12 4.83 5.41
N ALA A 77 0.42 3.63 5.51
CA ALA A 77 1.30 3.03 4.52
C ALA A 77 0.80 1.63 4.15
N VAL A 78 0.85 1.31 2.87
CA VAL A 78 0.38 0.04 2.31
C VAL A 78 1.52 -0.64 1.60
N VAL A 79 1.64 -1.96 1.75
CA VAL A 79 2.54 -2.80 0.95
C VAL A 79 1.68 -3.77 0.13
N LEU A 80 1.75 -3.64 -1.20
CA LEU A 80 0.98 -4.44 -2.15
C LEU A 80 1.73 -5.71 -2.57
N GLY A 81 2.03 -6.58 -1.60
CA GLY A 81 2.57 -7.92 -1.83
C GLY A 81 4.04 -8.01 -2.18
N ASP A 82 4.47 -9.25 -2.36
CA ASP A 82 5.83 -9.67 -2.60
C ASP A 82 6.82 -9.16 -1.55
N PHE A 83 6.52 -9.55 -0.28
CA PHE A 83 7.41 -9.30 0.85
C PHE A 83 8.69 -10.13 0.74
N SER A 84 8.54 -11.40 0.39
CA SER A 84 9.64 -12.34 0.18
C SER A 84 10.19 -12.24 -1.24
N ALA A 85 11.50 -12.46 -1.37
CA ALA A 85 12.12 -12.60 -2.69
C ALA A 85 11.99 -14.02 -3.27
N SER A 86 11.37 -14.95 -2.54
CA SER A 86 11.29 -16.36 -2.93
C SER A 86 9.90 -16.96 -2.64
N SER A 87 9.69 -17.49 -1.46
CA SER A 87 8.55 -18.39 -1.20
C SER A 87 7.80 -18.05 0.11
N GLY A 88 7.95 -16.83 0.61
CA GLY A 88 7.25 -16.37 1.81
C GLY A 88 7.69 -17.08 3.08
N TRP A 89 9.00 -17.13 3.33
CA TRP A 89 9.54 -17.70 4.56
C TRP A 89 9.32 -16.78 5.78
N ASP A 90 9.17 -17.35 6.96
CA ASP A 90 9.00 -16.59 8.21
C ASP A 90 10.13 -15.57 8.44
N GLU A 91 11.36 -15.91 8.06
CA GLU A 91 12.52 -15.05 8.18
C GLU A 91 12.37 -13.79 7.34
N ASP A 92 11.87 -13.92 6.12
CA ASP A 92 11.68 -12.79 5.20
C ASP A 92 10.62 -11.83 5.74
N PHE A 93 9.52 -12.35 6.29
CA PHE A 93 8.48 -11.52 6.92
C PHE A 93 8.98 -10.85 8.20
N ARG A 94 9.76 -11.55 9.04
CA ARG A 94 10.39 -10.92 10.22
C ARG A 94 11.35 -9.81 9.82
N LEU A 95 12.12 -10.01 8.76
CA LEU A 95 13.00 -8.98 8.21
C LEU A 95 12.17 -7.78 7.69
N ALA A 96 11.09 -8.04 6.95
CA ALA A 96 10.16 -7.00 6.50
C ALA A 96 9.58 -6.20 7.67
N ALA A 97 9.12 -6.90 8.72
CA ALA A 97 8.61 -6.25 9.92
C ALA A 97 9.65 -5.34 10.57
N SER A 98 10.92 -5.77 10.63
CA SER A 98 12.00 -4.97 11.21
C SER A 98 12.26 -3.67 10.43
N PHE A 99 12.19 -3.71 9.11
CA PHE A 99 12.39 -2.52 8.25
C PHE A 99 11.18 -1.60 8.21
N LEU A 100 9.95 -2.13 8.34
CA LEU A 100 8.72 -1.34 8.35
C LEU A 100 8.38 -0.79 9.75
N LYS A 101 8.96 -1.36 10.81
CA LYS A 101 8.74 -0.96 12.21
C LYS A 101 8.86 0.56 12.45
N PRO A 102 9.86 1.28 11.89
CA PRO A 102 9.96 2.72 12.10
C PRO A 102 8.75 3.52 11.59
N LEU A 103 8.04 3.04 10.54
CA LEU A 103 6.79 3.67 10.10
C LEU A 103 5.70 3.52 11.17
N ALA A 104 5.54 2.32 11.71
CA ALA A 104 4.56 2.07 12.78
C ALA A 104 4.90 2.84 14.06
N GLU A 105 6.17 2.91 14.44
CA GLU A 105 6.65 3.70 15.60
C GLU A 105 6.42 5.20 15.42
N ALA A 106 6.42 5.68 14.18
CA ALA A 106 6.05 7.06 13.87
C ALA A 106 4.52 7.29 13.84
N GLY A 107 3.70 6.29 14.17
CA GLY A 107 2.24 6.40 14.19
C GLY A 107 1.56 6.18 12.83
N ILE A 108 2.28 5.73 11.81
CA ILE A 108 1.72 5.41 10.50
C ILE A 108 1.07 4.01 10.56
N THR A 109 -0.20 3.92 10.20
CA THR A 109 -0.91 2.63 10.16
C THR A 109 -0.46 1.81 8.96
N LEU A 110 0.07 0.60 9.21
CA LEU A 110 0.47 -0.32 8.15
C LEU A 110 -0.70 -1.19 7.68
N SER A 111 -0.83 -1.39 6.38
CA SER A 111 -1.80 -2.29 5.76
C SER A 111 -1.14 -3.06 4.61
N PHE A 112 -1.67 -4.26 4.32
CA PHE A 112 -0.96 -5.23 3.51
C PHE A 112 -1.88 -5.96 2.54
N ALA A 113 -1.37 -6.32 1.36
CA ALA A 113 -1.91 -7.32 0.45
C ALA A 113 -0.87 -8.41 0.21
N MET A 114 -1.27 -9.54 -0.38
CA MET A 114 -0.36 -10.66 -0.67
C MET A 114 -0.01 -10.71 -2.16
N GLY A 115 1.27 -10.99 -2.44
CA GLY A 115 1.79 -11.27 -3.76
C GLY A 115 2.11 -12.75 -3.99
N ASN A 116 2.56 -13.09 -5.19
CA ASN A 116 2.83 -14.49 -5.56
C ASN A 116 4.09 -15.08 -4.89
N HIS A 117 4.93 -14.27 -4.31
CA HIS A 117 6.09 -14.70 -3.52
C HIS A 117 5.78 -14.84 -2.02
N ASP A 118 4.55 -14.60 -1.60
CA ASP A 118 4.18 -14.55 -0.20
C ASP A 118 3.55 -15.86 0.32
N ASN A 119 3.40 -15.92 1.66
CA ASN A 119 2.73 -17.00 2.38
C ASN A 119 1.87 -16.40 3.48
N ARG A 120 0.54 -16.60 3.41
CA ARG A 120 -0.43 -16.04 4.37
C ARG A 120 -0.18 -16.50 5.80
N ALA A 121 0.18 -17.78 5.98
CA ALA A 121 0.44 -18.33 7.31
C ALA A 121 1.69 -17.71 7.94
N ALA A 122 2.77 -17.57 7.19
CA ALA A 122 4.01 -16.91 7.63
C ALA A 122 3.76 -15.42 7.94
N PHE A 123 3.01 -14.73 7.08
CA PHE A 123 2.56 -13.36 7.32
C PHE A 123 1.81 -13.24 8.67
N LEU A 124 0.80 -14.07 8.91
CA LEU A 124 -0.01 -14.04 10.14
C LEU A 124 0.73 -14.51 11.39
N ARG A 125 1.86 -15.20 11.27
CA ARG A 125 2.76 -15.44 12.40
C ARG A 125 3.57 -14.20 12.75
N THR A 126 3.89 -13.38 11.78
CA THR A 126 4.65 -12.13 11.98
C THR A 126 3.76 -10.98 12.45
N TRP A 127 2.54 -10.89 11.94
CA TRP A 127 1.53 -9.88 12.30
C TRP A 127 0.24 -10.57 12.78
N PRO A 128 0.23 -11.25 13.95
CA PRO A 128 -0.94 -12.01 14.41
C PRO A 128 -2.17 -11.14 14.67
N GLU A 129 -1.98 -9.87 15.04
CA GLU A 129 -3.03 -8.89 15.25
C GLU A 129 -3.76 -8.53 13.93
N TYR A 130 -3.16 -8.79 12.79
CA TYR A 130 -3.78 -8.51 11.50
C TYR A 130 -5.00 -9.39 11.22
N LYS A 131 -5.14 -10.53 11.93
CA LYS A 131 -6.31 -11.41 11.82
C LYS A 131 -7.63 -10.69 12.15
N GLU A 132 -7.59 -9.73 13.07
CA GLU A 132 -8.76 -8.95 13.47
C GLU A 132 -9.20 -7.93 12.39
N ARG A 133 -8.35 -7.68 11.41
CA ARG A 133 -8.59 -6.74 10.31
C ARG A 133 -9.08 -7.42 9.02
N LEU A 134 -9.11 -8.74 8.98
CA LEU A 134 -9.51 -9.50 7.79
C LEU A 134 -11.01 -9.32 7.52
N LEU A 135 -11.35 -8.87 6.33
CA LEU A 135 -12.73 -8.68 5.87
C LEU A 135 -13.32 -9.92 5.20
N VAL A 136 -12.46 -10.85 4.80
CA VAL A 136 -12.81 -12.15 4.24
C VAL A 136 -12.06 -13.22 5.04
N PRO A 137 -12.73 -14.25 5.56
CA PRO A 137 -12.06 -15.34 6.25
C PRO A 137 -10.93 -15.93 5.44
N ASP A 138 -9.79 -16.17 6.08
CA ASP A 138 -8.62 -16.79 5.48
C ASP A 138 -8.03 -16.08 4.23
N ARG A 139 -8.33 -14.79 4.04
CA ARG A 139 -7.75 -13.94 3.00
C ARG A 139 -7.22 -12.65 3.61
N ILE A 140 -6.06 -12.20 3.16
CA ILE A 140 -5.47 -10.94 3.62
C ILE A 140 -6.16 -9.78 2.89
N VAL A 141 -7.44 -9.64 3.15
CA VAL A 141 -8.30 -8.59 2.60
C VAL A 141 -8.58 -7.58 3.70
N SER A 142 -8.29 -6.32 3.42
CA SER A 142 -8.51 -5.23 4.36
C SER A 142 -8.91 -3.95 3.65
N LYS A 143 -9.21 -2.91 4.42
CA LYS A 143 -9.59 -1.60 3.91
C LYS A 143 -8.81 -0.50 4.61
N VAL A 144 -8.34 0.46 3.81
CA VAL A 144 -7.80 1.74 4.29
C VAL A 144 -8.80 2.83 3.90
N SER A 145 -9.29 3.57 4.88
CA SER A 145 -10.20 4.69 4.65
C SER A 145 -9.46 6.02 4.82
N THR A 146 -9.62 6.89 3.84
CA THR A 146 -9.23 8.29 3.93
C THR A 146 -10.50 9.15 4.06
N PRO A 147 -10.41 10.45 4.36
CA PRO A 147 -11.59 11.31 4.38
C PRO A 147 -12.42 11.28 3.09
N ASN A 148 -11.81 11.11 1.92
CA ASN A 148 -12.47 11.28 0.62
C ASN A 148 -12.64 9.99 -0.19
N ALA A 149 -11.92 8.93 0.11
CA ALA A 149 -11.99 7.66 -0.63
C ALA A 149 -11.61 6.47 0.25
N ASP A 150 -12.00 5.28 -0.18
CA ASP A 150 -11.61 4.00 0.40
C ASP A 150 -10.65 3.24 -0.55
N LEU A 151 -9.63 2.61 0.01
CA LEU A 151 -8.77 1.65 -0.69
C LEU A 151 -9.10 0.25 -0.17
N ILE A 152 -9.59 -0.63 -1.03
CA ILE A 152 -9.82 -2.04 -0.71
C ILE A 152 -8.59 -2.82 -1.16
N LEU A 153 -7.90 -3.41 -0.19
CA LEU A 153 -6.73 -4.24 -0.43
C LEU A 153 -7.17 -5.68 -0.64
N LEU A 154 -6.93 -6.21 -1.83
CA LEU A 154 -7.35 -7.54 -2.25
C LEU A 154 -6.20 -8.54 -2.14
N ASP A 155 -6.53 -9.74 -1.73
CA ASP A 155 -5.61 -10.87 -1.69
C ASP A 155 -5.70 -11.66 -2.99
N THR A 156 -4.76 -11.46 -3.88
CA THR A 156 -4.69 -12.13 -5.18
C THR A 156 -3.67 -13.26 -5.24
N LEU A 157 -3.13 -13.68 -4.09
CA LEU A 157 -2.26 -14.84 -4.00
C LEU A 157 -3.06 -16.12 -4.26
N LYS A 158 -2.77 -16.78 -5.37
CA LYS A 158 -3.28 -18.11 -5.70
C LYS A 158 -2.23 -19.16 -5.31
N CYS A 159 -2.54 -19.98 -4.32
CA CYS A 159 -1.68 -21.11 -4.01
C CYS A 159 -1.91 -22.24 -5.02
N ARG A 160 -0.88 -23.04 -5.30
CA ARG A 160 -1.04 -24.25 -6.09
C ARG A 160 -2.10 -25.15 -5.47
N GLU A 161 -2.80 -25.89 -6.30
CA GLU A 161 -3.83 -26.82 -5.88
C GLU A 161 -3.30 -27.75 -4.78
N GLY A 162 -4.03 -27.82 -3.65
CA GLY A 162 -3.64 -28.61 -2.48
C GLY A 162 -2.68 -27.96 -1.50
N MET A 163 -2.17 -26.76 -1.75
CA MET A 163 -1.23 -26.07 -0.83
C MET A 163 -1.90 -25.07 0.12
N GLY A 164 -3.12 -24.62 -0.15
CA GLY A 164 -3.90 -23.73 0.74
C GLY A 164 -3.06 -22.75 1.56
N TRP A 165 -3.10 -22.85 2.89
CA TRP A 165 -2.26 -22.15 3.86
C TRP A 165 -0.93 -22.87 4.17
N ALA A 166 -0.64 -24.00 3.50
CA ALA A 166 0.54 -24.79 3.77
C ALA A 166 1.82 -24.00 3.46
N GLU A 167 2.84 -24.22 4.28
CA GLU A 167 4.17 -23.69 4.01
C GLU A 167 4.69 -24.28 2.69
N PRO A 168 5.36 -23.48 1.84
CA PRO A 168 5.97 -23.99 0.65
C PRO A 168 7.02 -25.05 1.02
N LYS A 169 6.82 -26.24 0.52
CA LYS A 169 7.85 -27.26 0.52
C LYS A 169 8.76 -26.97 -0.66
N ASP A 170 10.01 -26.69 -0.42
CA ASP A 170 11.07 -26.58 -1.44
C ASP A 170 10.83 -25.58 -2.59
N GLY A 171 10.92 -24.30 -2.31
CA GLY A 171 11.21 -23.28 -3.31
C GLY A 171 10.08 -22.95 -4.30
N GLY A 172 9.48 -21.83 -4.13
CA GLY A 172 8.77 -21.12 -5.19
C GLY A 172 7.28 -21.42 -5.33
N ASN A 173 6.47 -20.64 -4.66
CA ASN A 173 5.08 -20.44 -5.05
C ASN A 173 4.98 -19.34 -6.13
N PHE A 174 5.64 -19.55 -7.26
CA PHE A 174 5.40 -18.71 -8.44
C PHE A 174 4.05 -19.11 -9.01
N VAL A 175 3.00 -18.48 -8.51
CA VAL A 175 1.64 -18.78 -8.95
C VAL A 175 1.02 -17.50 -9.49
N GLU A 176 0.28 -17.65 -10.56
CA GLU A 176 -0.52 -16.59 -11.16
C GLU A 176 -1.46 -15.96 -10.14
N GLY A 177 -1.78 -14.70 -10.32
CA GLY A 177 -2.78 -14.02 -9.52
C GLY A 177 -4.18 -14.60 -9.75
N ALA A 178 -4.95 -14.72 -8.67
CA ALA A 178 -6.37 -15.06 -8.79
C ALA A 178 -7.13 -14.55 -7.56
N MET A 179 -8.41 -14.33 -7.74
CA MET A 179 -9.35 -14.09 -6.66
C MET A 179 -10.37 -15.24 -6.62
N ASP A 180 -10.59 -15.81 -5.44
CA ASP A 180 -11.57 -16.88 -5.27
C ASP A 180 -13.01 -16.34 -5.20
N ASP A 181 -13.98 -17.25 -5.28
CA ASP A 181 -15.39 -16.88 -5.33
C ASP A 181 -15.87 -16.21 -4.03
N ALA A 182 -15.39 -16.64 -2.87
CA ALA A 182 -15.77 -16.06 -1.57
C ALA A 182 -15.34 -14.60 -1.47
N GLN A 183 -14.10 -14.31 -1.86
CA GLN A 183 -13.61 -12.94 -1.88
C GLN A 183 -14.32 -12.10 -2.95
N ARG A 184 -14.63 -12.69 -4.10
CA ARG A 184 -15.36 -12.02 -5.19
C ARG A 184 -16.79 -11.65 -4.77
N GLU A 185 -17.49 -12.58 -4.12
CA GLU A 185 -18.84 -12.33 -3.61
C GLU A 185 -18.83 -11.22 -2.54
N TRP A 186 -17.89 -11.30 -1.59
CA TRP A 186 -17.69 -10.26 -0.60
C TRP A 186 -17.43 -8.89 -1.26
N LEU A 187 -16.53 -8.83 -2.25
CA LEU A 187 -16.19 -7.58 -2.95
C LEU A 187 -17.41 -6.96 -3.62
N ARG A 188 -18.21 -7.76 -4.33
CA ARG A 188 -19.46 -7.28 -4.96
C ARG A 188 -20.43 -6.70 -3.93
N GLY A 189 -20.60 -7.39 -2.81
CA GLY A 189 -21.42 -6.89 -1.70
C GLY A 189 -20.89 -5.59 -1.11
N ALA A 190 -19.57 -5.51 -0.87
CA ALA A 190 -18.92 -4.31 -0.33
C ALA A 190 -19.05 -3.10 -1.28
N LEU A 191 -18.86 -3.32 -2.58
CA LEU A 191 -18.99 -2.27 -3.59
C LEU A 191 -20.44 -1.82 -3.78
N ALA A 192 -21.41 -2.72 -3.68
CA ALA A 192 -22.83 -2.39 -3.74
C ALA A 192 -23.31 -1.60 -2.50
N ALA A 193 -22.67 -1.80 -1.36
CA ALA A 193 -23.04 -1.17 -0.10
C ALA A 193 -22.41 0.23 0.12
N THR A 194 -21.51 0.67 -0.76
CA THR A 194 -20.83 1.97 -0.60
C THR A 194 -21.22 2.97 -1.69
N ALA A 195 -21.31 4.24 -1.30
CA ALA A 195 -21.38 5.37 -2.24
C ALA A 195 -20.04 6.16 -2.29
N ARG A 196 -19.04 5.71 -1.54
CA ARG A 196 -17.75 6.40 -1.46
C ARG A 196 -16.87 6.07 -2.67
N PRO A 197 -16.09 7.02 -3.19
CA PRO A 197 -15.05 6.72 -4.15
C PRO A 197 -14.16 5.60 -3.62
N THR A 198 -13.94 4.57 -4.43
CA THR A 198 -13.24 3.35 -4.04
C THR A 198 -12.12 3.05 -5.03
N PHE A 199 -10.99 2.67 -4.49
CA PHE A 199 -9.84 2.16 -5.24
C PHE A 199 -9.63 0.70 -4.87
N LEU A 200 -9.51 -0.15 -5.89
CA LEU A 200 -9.09 -1.52 -5.69
C LEU A 200 -7.57 -1.59 -5.77
N CYS A 201 -6.97 -2.18 -4.76
CA CYS A 201 -5.52 -2.33 -4.66
C CYS A 201 -5.19 -3.82 -4.51
N ALA A 202 -4.26 -4.33 -5.30
CA ALA A 202 -3.83 -5.72 -5.25
C ALA A 202 -2.37 -5.84 -5.66
N HIS A 203 -1.81 -7.03 -5.53
CA HIS A 203 -0.47 -7.26 -6.07
C HIS A 203 -0.50 -7.47 -7.58
N HIS A 204 -1.34 -8.37 -8.09
CA HIS A 204 -1.44 -8.70 -9.52
C HIS A 204 -2.36 -7.73 -10.26
N CYS A 205 -2.16 -7.60 -11.58
CA CYS A 205 -3.05 -6.80 -12.41
C CYS A 205 -4.49 -7.38 -12.42
N ALA A 206 -5.48 -6.54 -12.67
CA ALA A 206 -6.89 -6.93 -12.61
C ALA A 206 -7.26 -8.05 -13.59
N ARG A 207 -6.55 -8.14 -14.72
CA ARG A 207 -6.78 -9.20 -15.71
C ARG A 207 -6.32 -10.56 -15.18
N GLU A 208 -5.14 -10.61 -14.61
CA GLU A 208 -4.58 -11.82 -14.01
C GLU A 208 -5.40 -12.25 -12.79
N ALA A 209 -5.77 -11.31 -11.92
CA ALA A 209 -6.66 -11.55 -10.79
C ALA A 209 -8.09 -11.95 -11.19
N GLY A 210 -8.46 -11.82 -12.46
CA GLY A 210 -9.77 -12.19 -12.98
C GLY A 210 -10.92 -11.26 -12.56
N ILE A 211 -10.64 -10.01 -12.19
CA ILE A 211 -11.62 -9.08 -11.61
C ILE A 211 -11.93 -7.87 -12.50
N VAL A 212 -11.51 -7.85 -13.75
CA VAL A 212 -11.75 -6.71 -14.67
C VAL A 212 -13.22 -6.32 -14.70
N ARG A 213 -14.11 -7.29 -14.87
CA ARG A 213 -15.55 -7.04 -14.93
C ARG A 213 -16.06 -6.46 -13.60
N ASP A 214 -15.68 -7.06 -12.47
CA ASP A 214 -16.14 -6.62 -11.15
C ASP A 214 -15.70 -5.17 -10.86
N ALA A 215 -14.49 -4.79 -11.30
CA ALA A 215 -13.98 -3.44 -11.17
C ALA A 215 -14.72 -2.45 -12.09
N VAL A 216 -14.94 -2.82 -13.36
CA VAL A 216 -15.48 -1.92 -14.38
C VAL A 216 -16.98 -1.66 -14.20
N ILE A 217 -17.77 -2.65 -13.76
CA ILE A 217 -19.22 -2.48 -13.59
C ILE A 217 -19.60 -1.74 -12.30
N ALA A 218 -18.71 -1.60 -11.34
CA ALA A 218 -18.99 -0.94 -10.07
C ALA A 218 -18.84 0.59 -10.21
N PRO A 219 -19.90 1.39 -10.08
CA PRO A 219 -19.85 2.83 -10.34
C PRO A 219 -18.99 3.61 -9.34
N THR A 220 -18.69 3.01 -8.20
CA THR A 220 -17.85 3.61 -7.14
C THR A 220 -16.38 3.34 -7.30
N VAL A 221 -15.95 2.47 -8.24
CA VAL A 221 -14.55 2.16 -8.49
C VAL A 221 -13.95 3.15 -9.47
N PHE A 222 -13.01 3.96 -8.98
CA PHE A 222 -12.35 5.00 -9.75
C PHE A 222 -10.91 4.64 -10.16
N GLY A 223 -10.31 3.63 -9.55
CA GLY A 223 -8.96 3.21 -9.90
C GLY A 223 -8.63 1.81 -9.45
N TYR A 224 -7.64 1.22 -10.12
CA TYR A 224 -7.01 -0.04 -9.76
C TYR A 224 -5.50 0.15 -9.68
N ILE A 225 -4.93 -0.09 -8.49
CA ILE A 225 -3.50 0.13 -8.21
C ILE A 225 -2.87 -1.22 -7.87
N PHE A 226 -1.74 -1.53 -8.49
CA PHE A 226 -1.12 -2.85 -8.33
C PHE A 226 0.42 -2.80 -8.42
N GLY A 227 1.07 -3.86 -7.93
CA GLY A 227 2.52 -4.10 -8.00
C GLY A 227 2.90 -5.05 -9.12
N HIS A 228 3.72 -6.07 -8.81
CA HIS A 228 4.09 -7.22 -9.64
C HIS A 228 4.95 -6.93 -10.88
N GLU A 229 4.66 -5.88 -11.61
CA GLU A 229 5.33 -5.53 -12.87
C GLU A 229 6.65 -4.77 -12.67
N HIS A 230 6.95 -4.32 -11.46
CA HIS A 230 8.15 -3.56 -11.10
C HIS A 230 8.41 -2.36 -12.02
N THR A 231 7.36 -1.67 -12.42
CA THR A 231 7.46 -0.53 -13.36
C THR A 231 6.44 0.54 -13.02
N VAL A 232 6.77 1.77 -13.40
CA VAL A 232 5.82 2.90 -13.33
C VAL A 232 5.05 2.96 -14.64
N ALA A 233 3.79 2.59 -14.61
CA ALA A 233 2.92 2.61 -15.78
C ALA A 233 1.48 2.99 -15.40
N GLU A 234 0.77 3.53 -16.36
CA GLU A 234 -0.66 3.82 -16.31
C GLU A 234 -1.34 3.21 -17.52
N SER A 235 -2.54 2.70 -17.33
CA SER A 235 -3.36 2.10 -18.37
C SER A 235 -4.83 2.20 -17.99
N PHE A 236 -5.70 1.53 -18.74
CA PHE A 236 -7.13 1.51 -18.49
C PHE A 236 -7.67 0.09 -18.61
N LEU A 237 -8.60 -0.24 -17.72
CA LEU A 237 -9.42 -1.45 -17.78
C LEU A 237 -10.72 -1.13 -18.51
N HIS A 238 -11.13 -2.04 -19.37
CA HIS A 238 -12.46 -2.08 -19.96
C HIS A 238 -12.86 -3.54 -20.11
N ASP A 239 -14.13 -3.85 -20.08
CA ASP A 239 -14.65 -5.22 -20.20
C ASP A 239 -14.82 -5.69 -21.64
N GLY A 240 -14.49 -4.85 -22.61
CA GLY A 240 -14.59 -5.15 -24.04
C GLY A 240 -15.96 -4.88 -24.65
N TYR A 241 -16.93 -4.39 -23.86
CA TYR A 241 -18.27 -4.03 -24.35
C TYR A 241 -18.40 -2.51 -24.51
N SER A 242 -19.07 -2.07 -25.58
CA SER A 242 -19.10 -0.67 -26.06
C SER A 242 -19.66 0.38 -25.10
N ASN A 243 -20.27 -0.01 -24.00
CA ASN A 243 -20.87 0.90 -23.01
C ASN A 243 -20.28 0.72 -21.60
N SER A 244 -19.17 0.01 -21.47
CA SER A 244 -18.56 -0.23 -20.18
C SER A 244 -17.82 1.01 -19.66
N GLN A 245 -17.86 1.19 -18.35
CA GLN A 245 -17.02 2.18 -17.70
C GLN A 245 -15.55 1.78 -17.88
N THR A 246 -14.69 2.78 -17.94
CA THR A 246 -13.24 2.58 -17.98
C THR A 246 -12.68 2.88 -16.60
N VAL A 247 -11.90 1.99 -16.05
CA VAL A 247 -11.20 2.21 -14.78
C VAL A 247 -9.72 2.44 -15.06
N GLN A 248 -9.20 3.56 -14.61
CA GLN A 248 -7.78 3.88 -14.74
C GLN A 248 -6.97 2.94 -13.84
N THR A 249 -5.84 2.45 -14.34
CA THR A 249 -4.91 1.63 -13.59
C THR A 249 -3.58 2.31 -13.42
N ALA A 250 -2.90 2.03 -12.32
CA ALA A 250 -1.53 2.45 -12.08
C ALA A 250 -0.72 1.29 -11.49
N THR A 251 0.47 1.08 -12.05
CA THR A 251 1.43 0.10 -11.55
C THR A 251 2.46 0.80 -10.69
N LEU A 252 2.81 0.19 -9.57
CA LEU A 252 3.79 0.74 -8.63
C LEU A 252 5.21 0.30 -8.96
N PRO A 253 6.21 1.15 -8.66
CA PRO A 253 7.61 0.74 -8.69
C PRO A 253 7.89 -0.28 -7.61
N SER A 254 8.94 -1.08 -7.79
CA SER A 254 9.42 -2.04 -6.80
C SER A 254 10.03 -1.35 -5.57
N GLY A 255 9.78 -1.90 -4.41
CA GLY A 255 10.39 -1.49 -3.14
C GLY A 255 11.86 -1.86 -2.99
N GLY A 256 12.53 -2.34 -4.04
CA GLY A 256 13.99 -2.51 -4.00
C GLY A 256 14.60 -3.66 -4.76
N TYR A 257 13.83 -4.50 -5.46
CA TYR A 257 14.39 -5.72 -6.04
C TYR A 257 14.97 -5.52 -7.46
N TRP A 258 14.16 -5.13 -8.42
CA TRP A 258 14.57 -4.83 -9.80
C TRP A 258 13.50 -3.98 -10.51
N GLY A 259 13.77 -3.52 -11.71
CA GLY A 259 12.86 -2.64 -12.46
C GLY A 259 12.96 -1.19 -12.03
N ASP A 260 11.85 -0.48 -12.04
CA ASP A 260 11.74 0.87 -11.49
C ASP A 260 11.66 0.76 -9.97
N ILE A 261 12.54 1.46 -9.25
CA ILE A 261 12.67 1.34 -7.79
C ILE A 261 12.17 2.60 -7.11
N GLY A 262 11.26 2.43 -6.15
CA GLY A 262 10.70 3.55 -5.45
C GLY A 262 9.42 3.20 -4.67
N TYR A 263 8.54 4.18 -4.54
CA TYR A 263 7.24 4.09 -3.92
C TYR A 263 6.29 5.10 -4.56
N ALA A 264 5.03 5.13 -4.15
CA ALA A 264 4.11 6.16 -4.58
C ALA A 264 3.40 6.81 -3.38
N LEU A 265 2.96 8.03 -3.56
CA LEU A 265 2.14 8.77 -2.61
C LEU A 265 0.73 8.94 -3.19
N PHE A 266 -0.24 8.32 -2.55
CA PHE A 266 -1.64 8.45 -2.89
C PHE A 266 -2.30 9.48 -1.97
N ARG A 267 -2.84 10.54 -2.56
CA ARG A 267 -3.51 11.63 -1.83
C ARG A 267 -4.94 11.80 -2.33
N THR A 268 -5.88 11.86 -1.41
CA THR A 268 -7.29 12.08 -1.72
C THR A 268 -7.71 13.53 -1.50
N PHE A 269 -8.63 13.98 -2.35
CA PHE A 269 -9.29 15.28 -2.32
C PHE A 269 -10.81 15.07 -2.47
N PRO A 270 -11.65 16.07 -2.20
CA PRO A 270 -13.10 15.91 -2.33
C PRO A 270 -13.59 15.51 -3.74
N ASP A 271 -12.84 15.86 -4.77
CA ASP A 271 -13.21 15.69 -6.19
C ASP A 271 -12.30 14.72 -6.97
N ARG A 272 -11.20 14.29 -6.38
CA ARG A 272 -10.20 13.42 -7.05
C ARG A 272 -9.29 12.71 -6.08
N ALA A 273 -8.51 11.78 -6.61
CA ALA A 273 -7.28 11.30 -5.99
C ALA A 273 -6.08 11.52 -6.92
N GLU A 274 -4.91 11.70 -6.35
CA GLU A 274 -3.64 11.80 -7.07
C GLU A 274 -2.68 10.75 -6.57
N LEU A 275 -2.05 10.03 -7.49
CA LEU A 275 -0.95 9.12 -7.23
C LEU A 275 0.33 9.76 -7.77
N THR A 276 1.26 10.11 -6.88
CA THR A 276 2.56 10.69 -7.25
C THR A 276 3.64 9.62 -7.09
N PHE A 277 4.29 9.26 -8.18
CA PHE A 277 5.39 8.30 -8.16
C PHE A 277 6.66 8.96 -7.63
N ARG A 278 7.38 8.22 -6.79
CA ARG A 278 8.68 8.59 -6.24
C ARG A 278 9.68 7.51 -6.62
N GLN A 279 10.50 7.81 -7.62
CA GLN A 279 11.49 6.87 -8.11
C GLN A 279 12.89 7.27 -7.66
N THR A 280 13.63 6.31 -7.12
CA THR A 280 15.02 6.51 -6.73
C THR A 280 15.97 6.23 -7.88
N ASP A 281 17.19 6.75 -7.80
CA ASP A 281 18.24 6.47 -8.78
C ASP A 281 18.98 5.14 -8.50
N PHE A 282 18.51 4.35 -7.55
CA PHE A 282 19.03 3.01 -7.34
C PHE A 282 18.81 2.15 -8.57
N TYR A 283 19.90 1.65 -9.09
CA TYR A 283 19.89 0.63 -10.12
C TYR A 283 20.64 -0.59 -9.63
N PHE A 284 19.96 -1.68 -9.51
CA PHE A 284 20.59 -2.96 -9.24
C PHE A 284 19.99 -4.04 -10.12
N ASN A 285 20.86 -4.90 -10.57
CA ASN A 285 20.47 -6.05 -11.32
C ASN A 285 21.33 -7.23 -10.89
N ARG A 286 20.93 -7.89 -9.79
CA ARG A 286 21.67 -9.03 -9.26
C ARG A 286 21.69 -10.23 -10.21
N ARG A 287 20.58 -10.48 -10.89
CA ARG A 287 20.48 -11.55 -11.89
C ARG A 287 21.39 -11.28 -13.10
N TRP A 288 21.82 -10.02 -13.21
CA TRP A 288 22.59 -9.46 -14.29
C TRP A 288 23.68 -8.54 -13.76
N ALA A 289 24.33 -8.93 -12.63
CA ALA A 289 25.35 -8.11 -11.97
C ALA A 289 26.44 -7.63 -12.94
N ASP A 290 26.68 -8.37 -14.01
CA ASP A 290 27.65 -8.02 -15.07
C ASP A 290 27.07 -7.10 -16.16
N ARG A 291 25.79 -6.75 -16.12
CA ARG A 291 25.22 -5.83 -17.09
C ARG A 291 25.35 -4.40 -16.60
N PRO A 292 25.92 -3.52 -17.41
CA PRO A 292 26.01 -2.11 -17.06
C PRO A 292 24.60 -1.52 -16.91
N ARG A 293 24.51 -0.51 -16.06
CA ARG A 293 23.32 0.35 -15.96
C ARG A 293 22.90 0.79 -17.38
N PRO A 294 21.61 0.67 -17.77
CA PRO A 294 21.14 1.17 -19.05
C PRO A 294 21.53 2.64 -19.24
N LYS A 295 22.00 3.00 -20.41
CA LYS A 295 22.46 4.38 -20.69
C LYS A 295 21.39 5.43 -20.40
N ASN A 296 20.11 5.08 -20.63
CA ASN A 296 18.96 5.95 -20.40
C ASN A 296 18.34 5.82 -19.01
N TRP A 297 18.99 5.11 -18.07
CA TRP A 297 18.41 4.87 -16.75
C TRP A 297 18.06 6.15 -15.99
N LEU A 298 19.01 7.11 -15.93
CA LEU A 298 18.77 8.39 -15.25
C LEU A 298 17.69 9.24 -15.94
N GLU A 299 17.53 9.10 -17.24
CA GLU A 299 16.45 9.75 -17.98
C GLU A 299 15.09 9.14 -17.60
N ARG A 300 15.02 7.81 -17.48
CA ARG A 300 13.82 7.12 -16.99
C ARG A 300 13.46 7.55 -15.56
N VAL A 301 14.43 7.57 -14.65
CA VAL A 301 14.21 8.04 -13.28
C VAL A 301 13.62 9.44 -13.29
N LYS A 302 14.22 10.37 -14.03
CA LYS A 302 13.73 11.75 -14.16
C LYS A 302 12.35 11.84 -14.81
N ALA A 303 12.02 10.93 -15.72
CA ALA A 303 10.72 10.91 -16.38
C ALA A 303 9.61 10.38 -15.48
N HIS A 304 9.94 9.54 -14.51
CA HIS A 304 8.98 8.89 -13.62
C HIS A 304 8.90 9.55 -12.24
N ASP A 305 10.00 10.07 -11.69
CA ASP A 305 9.99 10.74 -10.39
C ASP A 305 9.16 12.02 -10.44
N GLY A 306 8.21 12.11 -9.52
CA GLY A 306 7.25 13.22 -9.47
C GLY A 306 6.11 13.14 -10.50
N ARG A 307 6.09 12.15 -11.40
CA ARG A 307 4.95 11.93 -12.30
C ARG A 307 3.68 11.65 -11.50
N LYS A 308 2.55 12.14 -12.02
CA LYS A 308 1.25 11.99 -11.36
C LYS A 308 0.24 11.29 -12.26
N ALA A 309 -0.52 10.36 -11.66
CA ALA A 309 -1.78 9.89 -12.19
C ALA A 309 -2.92 10.58 -11.40
N THR A 310 -3.91 11.12 -12.10
CA THR A 310 -5.07 11.77 -11.47
C THR A 310 -6.34 11.00 -11.78
N PHE A 311 -7.10 10.68 -10.73
CA PHE A 311 -8.36 9.94 -10.79
C PHE A 311 -9.50 10.87 -10.37
N TRP A 312 -10.30 11.32 -11.34
CA TRP A 312 -11.41 12.24 -11.10
C TRP A 312 -12.68 11.50 -10.68
N PHE A 313 -13.34 11.95 -9.62
CA PHE A 313 -14.54 11.30 -9.07
C PHE A 313 -15.84 11.67 -9.82
N ASP A 314 -15.84 12.74 -10.60
CA ASP A 314 -16.96 13.17 -11.42
C ASP A 314 -17.00 12.53 -12.82
N LYS A 315 -15.98 11.77 -13.17
CA LYS A 315 -15.81 11.15 -14.50
C LYS A 315 -15.56 9.65 -14.43
N PRO A 316 -16.49 8.85 -13.90
CA PRO A 316 -16.35 7.42 -14.05
C PRO A 316 -16.41 7.07 -15.54
N GLY A 317 -15.26 6.80 -16.15
CA GLY A 317 -15.15 6.21 -17.48
C GLY A 317 -15.34 7.09 -18.71
N ASN A 318 -15.40 8.40 -18.61
CA ASN A 318 -15.56 9.29 -19.78
C ASN A 318 -14.23 9.91 -20.25
N PHE A 319 -13.24 9.09 -20.66
CA PHE A 319 -11.98 9.58 -21.23
C PHE A 319 -12.04 9.98 -22.71
N TYR A 320 -13.19 9.87 -23.35
CA TYR A 320 -13.35 10.19 -24.78
C TYR A 320 -14.02 11.52 -25.06
N LYS A 321 -13.99 12.47 -24.10
CA LYS A 321 -14.43 13.84 -24.36
C LYS A 321 -13.31 14.81 -24.02
N THR A 322 -12.35 14.93 -24.89
CA THR A 322 -11.56 16.15 -25.10
C THR A 322 -11.82 16.66 -26.50
#